data_51e37f9f288aca7223e9d723e1f3ab18
#
_entry.id   51e37f9f288aca7223e9d723e1f3ab18
#
_cell.length_a   1.000
_cell.length_b   1.000
_cell.length_c   1.000
_cell.angle_alpha   90.00
_cell.angle_beta   90.00
_cell.angle_gamma   90.00
#
_symmetry.space_group_name_H-M   'P 1'
#
loop_
_entity.id
_entity.type
_entity.pdbx_description
1 polymer ?
#
loop_
_entity_poly.entity_id
_entity_poly.type
_entity_poly.pdbx_seq_one_letter_code
_entity_poly.pdbx_strand_id
1 'polypeptide(L)'
;MGFLKIGDRAAGAIKSGGTTRRAAKMVICDADHPDIEEFINWKVKEEQKVASIVAGSKMHEQRLNEIFSAIRQWDGSSEDAVDPTKNSPLKTAIRQAKKVAIPETYVKRVLDYAKQGYASIEFPTYDTDWDSEAYASVSGQNSNNSIRVTDSFLKAVQDDADWELIRRTDGSVAKTIKARKLW
;
A
#
# COMPACT_ATOMS: atom_id res chain seq x y z
N MET A 1 2.05 -10.11 -14.70
CA MET A 1 1.82 -8.76 -14.10
C MET A 1 2.98 -7.77 -14.23
N GLY A 2 4.27 -8.17 -14.23
CA GLY A 2 5.42 -7.26 -14.28
C GLY A 2 5.39 -6.25 -15.44
N PHE A 3 5.18 -6.70 -16.66
CA PHE A 3 5.10 -5.83 -17.85
C PHE A 3 3.96 -4.80 -17.77
N LEU A 4 2.84 -5.15 -17.15
CA LEU A 4 1.71 -4.23 -16.98
C LEU A 4 2.07 -3.07 -16.06
N LYS A 5 2.89 -3.31 -15.02
CA LYS A 5 3.39 -2.28 -14.10
C LYS A 5 4.34 -1.31 -14.80
N ILE A 6 5.21 -1.81 -15.69
CA ILE A 6 6.09 -0.96 -16.51
C ILE A 6 5.27 -0.03 -17.39
N GLY A 7 4.30 -0.59 -18.14
CA GLY A 7 3.43 0.21 -19.00
C GLY A 7 2.55 1.21 -18.23
N ASP A 8 2.13 0.87 -17.01
CA ASP A 8 1.37 1.78 -16.14
C ASP A 8 2.21 2.98 -15.70
N ARG A 9 3.47 2.74 -15.29
CA ARG A 9 4.41 3.81 -14.94
C ARG A 9 4.77 4.68 -16.13
N ALA A 10 4.98 4.09 -17.30
CA ALA A 10 5.23 4.83 -18.54
C ALA A 10 4.05 5.75 -18.89
N ALA A 11 2.81 5.24 -18.82
CA ALA A 11 1.60 6.04 -19.04
C ALA A 11 1.46 7.19 -18.04
N GLY A 12 1.83 6.98 -16.78
CA GLY A 12 1.84 8.04 -15.77
C GLY A 12 2.91 9.13 -16.01
N ALA A 13 4.05 8.75 -16.58
CA ALA A 13 5.15 9.67 -16.86
C ALA A 13 4.96 10.47 -18.17
N ILE A 14 4.27 9.89 -19.16
CA ILE A 14 4.06 10.50 -20.46
C ILE A 14 2.86 11.44 -20.40
N LYS A 15 3.09 12.73 -20.69
CA LYS A 15 2.01 13.71 -20.86
C LYS A 15 1.68 13.83 -22.36
N SER A 16 0.44 13.60 -22.73
CA SER A 16 -0.02 13.71 -24.11
C SER A 16 -0.05 15.16 -24.55
N GLY A 17 0.63 15.49 -25.66
CA GLY A 17 0.49 16.75 -26.38
C GLY A 17 0.88 18.02 -25.63
N GLY A 18 1.79 17.94 -24.66
CA GLY A 18 2.26 19.10 -23.87
C GLY A 18 1.19 19.72 -22.95
N THR A 19 0.03 19.09 -22.83
CA THR A 19 -1.08 19.52 -21.97
C THR A 19 -1.11 18.73 -20.64
N THR A 20 -2.00 19.16 -19.75
CA THR A 20 -2.21 18.55 -18.42
C THR A 20 -2.81 17.14 -18.45
N ARG A 21 -3.19 16.60 -19.61
CA ARG A 21 -3.78 15.25 -19.72
C ARG A 21 -2.71 14.17 -19.61
N ARG A 22 -2.89 13.29 -18.63
CA ARG A 22 -2.10 12.06 -18.52
C ARG A 22 -2.44 11.11 -19.68
N ALA A 23 -1.44 10.38 -20.19
CA ALA A 23 -1.70 9.27 -21.09
C ALA A 23 -2.51 8.20 -20.36
N ALA A 24 -3.49 7.61 -21.04
CA ALA A 24 -4.26 6.49 -20.53
C ALA A 24 -3.86 5.21 -21.28
N LYS A 25 -3.74 4.12 -20.54
CA LYS A 25 -3.50 2.79 -21.07
C LYS A 25 -4.73 1.94 -20.90
N MET A 26 -5.11 1.17 -21.92
CA MET A 26 -6.12 0.13 -21.83
C MET A 26 -5.47 -1.24 -21.91
N VAL A 27 -5.87 -2.14 -21.04
CA VAL A 27 -5.41 -3.52 -21.04
C VAL A 27 -6.62 -4.45 -21.06
N ILE A 28 -6.60 -5.41 -21.99
CA ILE A 28 -7.61 -6.45 -22.08
C ILE A 28 -6.91 -7.78 -21.75
N CYS A 29 -7.47 -8.53 -20.80
CA CYS A 29 -7.00 -9.86 -20.42
C CYS A 29 -8.10 -10.88 -20.69
N ASP A 30 -7.74 -12.02 -21.26
CA ASP A 30 -8.70 -13.11 -21.50
C ASP A 30 -9.03 -13.84 -20.19
N ALA A 31 -10.28 -14.28 -20.05
CA ALA A 31 -10.74 -14.99 -18.86
C ALA A 31 -10.01 -16.33 -18.61
N ASP A 32 -9.37 -16.90 -19.64
CA ASP A 32 -8.57 -18.13 -19.56
C ASP A 32 -7.06 -17.87 -19.39
N HIS A 33 -6.65 -16.60 -19.13
CA HIS A 33 -5.24 -16.29 -18.90
C HIS A 33 -4.75 -16.82 -17.56
N PRO A 34 -3.54 -17.38 -17.45
CA PRO A 34 -3.00 -17.90 -16.16
C PRO A 34 -3.00 -16.89 -15.02
N ASP A 35 -2.76 -15.61 -15.31
CA ASP A 35 -2.69 -14.53 -14.32
C ASP A 35 -4.02 -13.81 -14.11
N ILE A 36 -5.16 -14.33 -14.60
CA ILE A 36 -6.44 -13.62 -14.58
C ILE A 36 -6.89 -13.25 -13.16
N GLU A 37 -6.71 -14.14 -12.18
CA GLU A 37 -7.06 -13.86 -10.80
C GLU A 37 -6.22 -12.70 -10.22
N GLU A 38 -4.93 -12.64 -10.57
CA GLU A 38 -4.05 -11.54 -10.15
C GLU A 38 -4.44 -10.23 -10.86
N PHE A 39 -4.80 -10.30 -12.15
CA PHE A 39 -5.23 -9.16 -12.95
C PHE A 39 -6.52 -8.53 -12.43
N ILE A 40 -7.52 -9.34 -12.10
CA ILE A 40 -8.80 -8.88 -11.52
C ILE A 40 -8.55 -8.15 -10.20
N ASN A 41 -7.73 -8.73 -9.34
CA ASN A 41 -7.48 -8.23 -8.00
C ASN A 41 -6.40 -7.13 -7.93
N TRP A 42 -5.77 -6.80 -9.06
CA TRP A 42 -4.62 -5.89 -9.06
C TRP A 42 -4.94 -4.54 -8.46
N LYS A 43 -5.97 -3.85 -8.94
CA LYS A 43 -6.34 -2.51 -8.44
C LYS A 43 -6.76 -2.54 -6.97
N VAL A 44 -7.56 -3.52 -6.58
CA VAL A 44 -8.00 -3.67 -5.17
C VAL A 44 -6.80 -3.83 -4.24
N LYS A 45 -5.82 -4.67 -4.61
CA LYS A 45 -4.60 -4.85 -3.81
C LYS A 45 -3.75 -3.57 -3.73
N GLU A 46 -3.67 -2.80 -4.80
CA GLU A 46 -2.93 -1.54 -4.80
C GLU A 46 -3.66 -0.47 -3.97
N GLU A 47 -5.00 -0.39 -4.01
CA GLU A 47 -5.79 0.49 -3.13
C GLU A 47 -5.64 0.11 -1.64
N GLN A 48 -5.62 -1.18 -1.32
CA GLN A 48 -5.35 -1.64 0.04
C GLN A 48 -3.96 -1.20 0.55
N LYS A 49 -2.96 -1.13 -0.35
CA LYS A 49 -1.64 -0.60 0.00
C LYS A 49 -1.69 0.89 0.30
N VAL A 50 -2.40 1.69 -0.51
CA VAL A 50 -2.60 3.13 -0.25
C VAL A 50 -3.23 3.32 1.12
N ALA A 51 -4.32 2.63 1.42
CA ALA A 51 -4.98 2.70 2.72
C ALA A 51 -4.04 2.35 3.88
N SER A 52 -3.19 1.32 3.68
CA SER A 52 -2.21 0.90 4.68
C SER A 52 -1.10 1.95 4.88
N ILE A 53 -0.61 2.58 3.80
CA ILE A 53 0.40 3.65 3.85
C ILE A 53 -0.16 4.86 4.58
N VAL A 54 -1.37 5.30 4.24
CA VAL A 54 -2.05 6.44 4.87
C VAL A 54 -2.28 6.19 6.35
N ALA A 55 -2.88 5.07 6.71
CA ALA A 55 -3.12 4.71 8.11
C ALA A 55 -1.81 4.56 8.89
N GLY A 56 -0.79 3.93 8.28
CA GLY A 56 0.54 3.75 8.87
C GLY A 56 1.23 5.07 9.13
N SER A 57 1.21 6.03 8.19
CA SER A 57 1.84 7.34 8.35
C SER A 57 1.21 8.14 9.50
N LYS A 58 -0.11 8.17 9.59
CA LYS A 58 -0.84 8.84 10.68
C LYS A 58 -0.57 8.20 12.04
N MET A 59 -0.54 6.86 12.08
CA MET A 59 -0.20 6.13 13.30
C MET A 59 1.25 6.40 13.74
N HIS A 60 2.17 6.46 12.78
CA HIS A 60 3.58 6.77 13.01
C HIS A 60 3.75 8.14 13.63
N GLU A 61 3.15 9.17 13.03
CA GLU A 61 3.15 10.55 13.57
C GLU A 61 2.57 10.59 14.98
N GLN A 62 1.39 10.04 15.18
CA GLN A 62 0.71 10.04 16.47
C GLN A 62 1.58 9.42 17.58
N ARG A 63 2.09 8.20 17.35
CA ARG A 63 2.84 7.46 18.38
C ARG A 63 4.19 8.09 18.70
N LEU A 64 4.87 8.68 17.72
CA LEU A 64 6.12 9.36 17.96
C LEU A 64 5.91 10.70 18.66
N ASN A 65 4.84 11.43 18.37
CA ASN A 65 4.46 12.63 19.11
C ASN A 65 4.01 12.32 20.56
N GLU A 66 3.41 11.17 20.82
CA GLU A 66 3.13 10.71 22.20
C GLU A 66 4.43 10.53 23.02
N ILE A 67 5.52 10.07 22.40
CA ILE A 67 6.84 9.95 23.03
C ILE A 67 7.36 11.34 23.40
N PHE A 68 7.33 12.31 22.49
CA PHE A 68 7.70 13.69 22.78
C PHE A 68 6.85 14.29 23.91
N SER A 69 5.56 14.06 23.90
CA SER A 69 4.63 14.53 24.92
C SER A 69 4.96 13.96 26.30
N ALA A 70 5.28 12.66 26.37
CA ALA A 70 5.66 12.01 27.61
C ALA A 70 6.98 12.54 28.20
N ILE A 71 7.93 12.93 27.34
CA ILE A 71 9.19 13.56 27.76
C ILE A 71 8.93 14.98 28.27
N ARG A 72 8.16 15.77 27.54
CA ARG A 72 7.88 17.18 27.86
C ARG A 72 7.04 17.36 29.12
N GLN A 73 6.15 16.41 29.40
CA GLN A 73 5.26 16.45 30.57
C GLN A 73 5.91 15.86 31.83
N TRP A 74 7.16 15.48 31.76
CA TRP A 74 7.89 14.94 32.90
C TRP A 74 8.30 16.04 33.87
N ASP A 75 7.94 15.88 35.15
CA ASP A 75 8.20 16.86 36.23
C ASP A 75 9.56 16.70 36.90
N GLY A 76 10.33 15.67 36.54
CA GLY A 76 11.67 15.38 37.10
C GLY A 76 12.81 16.05 36.31
N SER A 77 14.04 15.54 36.53
CA SER A 77 15.22 16.04 35.83
C SER A 77 15.12 15.80 34.31
N SER A 78 15.79 16.63 33.51
CA SER A 78 15.83 16.50 32.07
C SER A 78 16.52 15.21 31.61
N GLU A 79 17.46 14.68 32.38
CA GLU A 79 18.11 13.39 32.13
C GLU A 79 17.15 12.22 32.33
N ASP A 80 16.32 12.28 33.41
CA ASP A 80 15.34 11.25 33.71
C ASP A 80 14.14 11.29 32.75
N ALA A 81 13.84 12.46 32.16
CA ALA A 81 12.77 12.65 31.20
C ALA A 81 12.89 11.70 30.00
N VAL A 82 14.12 11.45 29.54
CA VAL A 82 14.42 10.60 28.36
C VAL A 82 14.79 9.17 28.74
N ASP A 83 14.78 8.82 30.04
CA ASP A 83 15.04 7.47 30.51
C ASP A 83 13.74 6.69 30.75
N PRO A 84 13.41 5.67 29.92
CA PRO A 84 12.19 4.89 30.08
C PRO A 84 12.18 4.01 31.35
N THR A 85 13.29 3.89 32.07
CA THR A 85 13.30 3.16 33.35
C THR A 85 12.78 4.01 34.48
N LYS A 86 12.92 5.33 34.38
CA LYS A 86 12.48 6.33 35.36
C LYS A 86 11.16 6.98 34.95
N ASN A 87 11.02 7.39 33.68
CA ASN A 87 9.81 7.99 33.12
C ASN A 87 8.81 6.89 32.70
N SER A 88 7.85 6.60 33.58
CA SER A 88 6.80 5.60 33.33
C SER A 88 5.86 5.93 32.15
N PRO A 89 5.37 7.19 31.98
CA PRO A 89 4.68 7.63 30.76
C PRO A 89 5.47 7.36 29.49
N LEU A 90 6.77 7.69 29.44
CA LEU A 90 7.64 7.42 28.30
C LEU A 90 7.75 5.91 27.98
N LYS A 91 7.95 5.09 29.02
CA LYS A 91 7.98 3.63 28.88
C LYS A 91 6.68 3.10 28.25
N THR A 92 5.55 3.66 28.64
CA THR A 92 4.24 3.28 28.10
C THR A 92 4.10 3.70 26.65
N ALA A 93 4.46 4.94 26.28
CA ALA A 93 4.44 5.44 24.91
C ALA A 93 5.33 4.61 23.99
N ILE A 94 6.55 4.28 24.40
CA ILE A 94 7.47 3.41 23.65
C ILE A 94 6.86 2.02 23.46
N ARG A 95 6.21 1.46 24.48
CA ARG A 95 5.55 0.14 24.36
C ARG A 95 4.39 0.19 23.36
N GLN A 96 3.60 1.26 23.35
CA GLN A 96 2.52 1.45 22.39
C GLN A 96 3.05 1.61 20.95
N ALA A 97 4.14 2.37 20.76
CA ALA A 97 4.80 2.49 19.47
C ALA A 97 5.28 1.12 18.93
N LYS A 98 5.90 0.29 19.79
CA LYS A 98 6.34 -1.07 19.44
C LYS A 98 5.16 -1.99 19.07
N LYS A 99 4.01 -1.89 19.73
CA LYS A 99 2.81 -2.69 19.41
C LYS A 99 2.28 -2.45 18.00
N VAL A 100 2.46 -1.27 17.45
CA VAL A 100 2.04 -0.91 16.09
C VAL A 100 3.20 -0.97 15.10
N ALA A 101 4.24 -1.74 15.42
CA ALA A 101 5.39 -2.05 14.57
C ALA A 101 6.24 -0.83 14.16
N ILE A 102 6.25 0.26 14.94
CA ILE A 102 7.17 1.37 14.72
C ILE A 102 8.60 0.88 15.01
N PRO A 103 9.54 1.03 14.04
CA PRO A 103 10.91 0.60 14.21
C PRO A 103 11.61 1.33 15.37
N GLU A 104 12.42 0.61 16.12
CA GLU A 104 13.15 1.16 17.27
C GLU A 104 14.09 2.33 16.89
N THR A 105 14.57 2.33 15.65
CA THR A 105 15.41 3.42 15.12
C THR A 105 14.71 4.77 15.13
N TYR A 106 13.40 4.80 14.86
CA TYR A 106 12.60 6.04 14.95
C TYR A 106 12.40 6.48 16.41
N VAL A 107 12.14 5.54 17.31
CA VAL A 107 12.04 5.83 18.74
C VAL A 107 13.35 6.42 19.26
N LYS A 108 14.50 5.82 18.93
CA LYS A 108 15.82 6.36 19.29
C LYS A 108 16.04 7.76 18.75
N ARG A 109 15.70 7.99 17.47
CA ARG A 109 15.80 9.33 16.87
C ARG A 109 14.99 10.37 17.62
N VAL A 110 13.75 10.05 18.01
CA VAL A 110 12.90 10.94 18.82
C VAL A 110 13.55 11.25 20.16
N LEU A 111 14.08 10.24 20.85
CA LEU A 111 14.80 10.44 22.12
C LEU A 111 16.04 11.33 21.96
N ASP A 112 16.81 11.14 20.88
CA ASP A 112 18.00 11.93 20.61
C ASP A 112 17.65 13.38 20.26
N TYR A 113 16.58 13.63 19.53
CA TYR A 113 16.09 15.00 19.27
C TYR A 113 15.57 15.66 20.55
N ALA A 114 14.86 14.92 21.39
CA ALA A 114 14.40 15.44 22.68
C ALA A 114 15.57 15.84 23.58
N LYS A 115 16.66 15.06 23.62
CA LYS A 115 17.90 15.42 24.34
C LYS A 115 18.56 16.69 23.81
N GLN A 116 18.41 16.99 22.51
CA GLN A 116 18.90 18.20 21.86
C GLN A 116 17.96 19.42 22.07
N GLY A 117 16.85 19.25 22.79
CA GLY A 117 15.90 20.31 23.10
C GLY A 117 14.77 20.49 22.09
N TYR A 118 14.63 19.60 21.11
CA TYR A 118 13.47 19.64 20.22
C TYR A 118 12.20 19.20 20.96
N ALA A 119 11.14 19.99 20.82
CA ALA A 119 9.84 19.71 21.43
C ALA A 119 8.89 18.87 20.56
N SER A 120 9.14 18.84 19.27
CA SER A 120 8.36 18.09 18.27
C SER A 120 9.18 17.88 17.01
N ILE A 121 8.77 16.93 16.19
CA ILE A 121 9.26 16.72 14.82
C ILE A 121 8.04 16.63 13.91
N GLU A 122 8.14 17.23 12.75
CA GLU A 122 7.18 17.02 11.68
C GLU A 122 7.43 15.67 11.03
N PHE A 123 6.42 14.81 11.05
CA PHE A 123 6.46 13.52 10.39
C PHE A 123 5.62 13.59 9.12
N PRO A 124 6.14 13.15 7.96
CA PRO A 124 5.35 13.13 6.73
C PRO A 124 4.16 12.17 6.90
N THR A 125 2.97 12.70 6.67
CA THR A 125 1.72 11.94 6.60
C THR A 125 1.20 11.94 5.19
N TYR A 126 0.49 10.88 4.84
CA TYR A 126 -0.14 10.73 3.54
C TYR A 126 -1.66 10.78 3.70
N ASP A 127 -2.34 11.13 2.61
CA ASP A 127 -3.79 11.13 2.51
C ASP A 127 -4.26 10.23 1.36
N THR A 128 -5.57 10.20 1.13
CA THR A 128 -6.21 9.41 0.07
C THR A 128 -6.53 10.24 -1.17
N ASP A 129 -6.04 11.47 -1.26
CA ASP A 129 -6.24 12.29 -2.44
C ASP A 129 -5.51 11.67 -3.63
N TRP A 130 -6.13 11.76 -4.80
CA TRP A 130 -5.67 11.07 -6.01
C TRP A 130 -4.26 11.49 -6.50
N ASP A 131 -3.78 12.64 -6.09
CA ASP A 131 -2.45 13.20 -6.38
C ASP A 131 -1.46 13.05 -5.21
N SER A 132 -1.89 12.40 -4.12
CA SER A 132 -1.04 12.11 -2.96
C SER A 132 0.15 11.23 -3.34
N GLU A 133 1.29 11.45 -2.67
CA GLU A 133 2.48 10.62 -2.81
C GLU A 133 2.23 9.13 -2.48
N ALA A 134 1.20 8.81 -1.67
CA ALA A 134 0.80 7.43 -1.43
C ALA A 134 0.43 6.73 -2.74
N TYR A 135 -0.29 7.40 -3.65
CA TYR A 135 -0.60 6.87 -4.98
C TYR A 135 0.61 6.78 -5.90
N ALA A 136 1.63 7.60 -5.70
CA ALA A 136 2.88 7.47 -6.45
C ALA A 136 3.63 6.18 -6.14
N SER A 137 3.39 5.55 -4.98
CA SER A 137 4.03 4.30 -4.58
C SER A 137 3.38 3.05 -5.15
N VAL A 138 2.14 3.13 -5.65
CA VAL A 138 1.34 1.99 -6.16
C VAL A 138 1.24 2.00 -7.69
N SER A 139 0.75 0.92 -8.28
CA SER A 139 0.61 0.74 -9.73
C SER A 139 -0.86 0.56 -10.15
N GLY A 140 -1.14 0.59 -11.45
CA GLY A 140 -2.49 0.39 -11.98
C GLY A 140 -3.37 1.63 -12.03
N GLN A 141 -2.86 2.79 -11.65
CA GLN A 141 -3.62 4.04 -11.60
C GLN A 141 -3.86 4.66 -12.99
N ASN A 142 -2.99 4.37 -13.96
CA ASN A 142 -3.05 4.89 -15.33
C ASN A 142 -3.59 3.86 -16.33
N SER A 143 -4.22 2.78 -15.84
CA SER A 143 -4.66 1.66 -16.65
C SER A 143 -6.17 1.44 -16.51
N ASN A 144 -6.87 1.42 -17.65
CA ASN A 144 -8.21 0.87 -17.75
C ASN A 144 -8.11 -0.63 -18.03
N ASN A 145 -8.66 -1.44 -17.15
CA ASN A 145 -8.58 -2.89 -17.23
C ASN A 145 -9.93 -3.46 -17.65
N SER A 146 -9.91 -4.34 -18.64
CA SER A 146 -11.08 -5.06 -19.15
C SER A 146 -10.77 -6.56 -19.23
N ILE A 147 -11.79 -7.38 -19.08
CA ILE A 147 -11.70 -8.83 -19.26
C ILE A 147 -12.49 -9.20 -20.49
N ARG A 148 -11.87 -9.99 -21.38
CA ARG A 148 -12.56 -10.60 -22.50
C ARG A 148 -13.08 -11.96 -22.08
N VAL A 149 -14.39 -12.12 -22.16
CA VAL A 149 -15.09 -13.37 -21.87
C VAL A 149 -15.62 -13.97 -23.18
N THR A 150 -15.66 -15.28 -23.26
CA THR A 150 -16.25 -16.03 -24.37
C THR A 150 -17.60 -16.61 -23.98
N ASP A 151 -18.42 -16.98 -24.97
CA ASP A 151 -19.69 -17.67 -24.70
C ASP A 151 -19.47 -18.98 -23.94
N SER A 152 -18.38 -19.69 -24.23
CA SER A 152 -17.99 -20.91 -23.52
C SER A 152 -17.71 -20.66 -22.04
N PHE A 153 -17.06 -19.53 -21.70
CA PHE A 153 -16.86 -19.12 -20.30
C PHE A 153 -18.19 -18.82 -19.60
N LEU A 154 -19.07 -18.06 -20.25
CA LEU A 154 -20.39 -17.72 -19.68
C LEU A 154 -21.24 -18.97 -19.44
N LYS A 155 -21.19 -19.92 -20.38
CA LYS A 155 -21.84 -21.22 -20.22
C LYS A 155 -21.24 -22.02 -19.05
N ALA A 156 -19.91 -22.06 -18.93
CA ALA A 156 -19.25 -22.71 -17.80
C ALA A 156 -19.63 -22.07 -16.45
N VAL A 157 -19.85 -20.76 -16.41
CA VAL A 157 -20.35 -20.05 -15.21
C VAL A 157 -21.78 -20.52 -14.87
N GLN A 158 -22.68 -20.61 -15.87
CA GLN A 158 -24.06 -21.07 -15.67
C GLN A 158 -24.11 -22.50 -15.14
N ASP A 159 -23.30 -23.39 -15.74
CA ASP A 159 -23.25 -24.82 -15.45
C ASP A 159 -22.41 -25.17 -14.20
N ASP A 160 -21.79 -24.16 -13.55
CA ASP A 160 -20.81 -24.33 -12.47
C ASP A 160 -19.69 -25.31 -12.84
N ALA A 161 -19.27 -25.25 -14.09
CA ALA A 161 -18.25 -26.12 -14.64
C ALA A 161 -16.84 -25.67 -14.29
N ASP A 162 -15.89 -26.58 -14.50
CA ASP A 162 -14.47 -26.25 -14.38
C ASP A 162 -14.02 -25.40 -15.58
N TRP A 163 -13.11 -24.47 -15.29
CA TRP A 163 -12.52 -23.56 -16.27
C TRP A 163 -11.00 -23.66 -16.22
N GLU A 164 -10.39 -23.90 -17.37
CA GLU A 164 -8.96 -24.07 -17.50
C GLU A 164 -8.30 -22.72 -17.83
N LEU A 165 -7.23 -22.40 -17.11
CA LEU A 165 -6.35 -21.28 -17.38
C LEU A 165 -5.18 -21.79 -18.22
N ILE A 166 -5.00 -21.22 -19.41
CA ILE A 166 -4.12 -21.74 -20.46
C ILE A 166 -2.86 -20.90 -20.60
N ARG A 167 -1.68 -21.55 -20.54
CA ARG A 167 -0.40 -20.89 -20.82
C ARG A 167 -0.33 -20.45 -22.26
N ARG A 168 0.13 -19.23 -22.48
CA ARG A 168 0.26 -18.66 -23.83
C ARG A 168 1.55 -19.08 -24.53
N THR A 169 2.46 -19.75 -23.83
CA THR A 169 3.75 -20.21 -24.39
C THR A 169 3.64 -21.53 -25.10
N ASP A 170 2.87 -22.48 -24.58
CA ASP A 170 2.81 -23.86 -25.05
C ASP A 170 1.38 -24.43 -25.13
N GLY A 171 0.37 -23.62 -24.75
CA GLY A 171 -1.03 -24.07 -24.75
C GLY A 171 -1.39 -25.06 -23.65
N SER A 172 -0.48 -25.33 -22.70
CA SER A 172 -0.77 -26.25 -21.61
C SER A 172 -1.66 -25.62 -20.54
N VAL A 173 -2.42 -26.44 -19.82
CA VAL A 173 -3.23 -26.01 -18.69
C VAL A 173 -2.31 -25.62 -17.53
N ALA A 174 -2.43 -24.37 -17.08
CA ALA A 174 -1.68 -23.86 -15.93
C ALA A 174 -2.39 -24.17 -14.61
N LYS A 175 -3.72 -24.04 -14.61
CA LYS A 175 -4.57 -24.21 -13.44
C LYS A 175 -6.01 -24.46 -13.90
N THR A 176 -6.77 -25.23 -13.13
CA THR A 176 -8.21 -25.40 -13.29
C THR A 176 -8.92 -24.81 -12.08
N ILE A 177 -9.96 -24.02 -12.32
CA ILE A 177 -10.77 -23.36 -11.30
C ILE A 177 -12.25 -23.48 -11.65
N LYS A 178 -13.14 -23.27 -10.68
CA LYS A 178 -14.57 -23.15 -10.98
C LYS A 178 -14.83 -21.81 -11.70
N ALA A 179 -15.51 -21.88 -12.87
CA ALA A 179 -15.85 -20.69 -13.65
C ALA A 179 -16.66 -19.67 -12.81
N ARG A 180 -17.61 -20.15 -12.02
CA ARG A 180 -18.43 -19.31 -11.14
C ARG A 180 -17.63 -18.62 -10.04
N LYS A 181 -16.51 -19.22 -9.58
CA LYS A 181 -15.62 -18.59 -8.60
C LYS A 181 -14.82 -17.44 -9.21
N LEU A 182 -14.51 -17.52 -10.50
CA LEU A 182 -13.81 -16.46 -11.21
C LEU A 182 -14.74 -15.30 -11.56
N TRP A 183 -16.00 -15.61 -11.87
CA TRP A 183 -17.07 -14.64 -12.17
C TRP A 183 -17.48 -13.83 -10.94
#